data_4b6e83ab883bcba4cd8256c6dc7f2c12
#
_entry.id   4b6e83ab883bcba4cd8256c6dc7f2c12
#
_cell.length_a   1.000
_cell.length_b   1.000
_cell.length_c   1.000
_cell.angle_alpha   90.00
_cell.angle_beta   90.00
_cell.angle_gamma   90.00
#
_symmetry.space_group_name_H-M   'P 1'
#
loop_
_entity.id
_entity.type
_entity.pdbx_description
1 polymer ?
#
loop_
_entity_poly.entity_id
_entity_poly.type
_entity_poly.pdbx_seq_one_letter_code
_entity_poly.pdbx_strand_id
1 'polypeptide(L)'
;MKFLIRTSFFILPLSGVLAVGASAYGQSAPLPAGTSLDGPPTAATSDNTPVAKAEEDIEAKNYDHARTLLETYLSVHGNDARALFDRGFVEDAQGHDDAAAGYYRKAIATDPKQFESHMALGLILARQGKSQEAHEQLEAASKLEPNPPNPTAKAQAFRTLAQLDRTSNPDAAKQELLQALSLSPEKPGDTLLTGEIAEAEGDEISAETAYRRVLNQQPDSSAATAGLAHVLIAEKKYADAEPLIKAALVRDPDDPALNTQLAIVLNAQGRQSEAVSALEKLHAKQPQDAMISAMLADAYTQSGAAAKADPLYVELLKTAPDNAALLTARGENLIRQQRYPEAVTVLQKSVQLKPDDGDAWGSLAFAASETHQYQLEIDSLSARSKYLQDSPATYFLWATAYDNLHHTKEAADYYHKFLAAADGRFPDQEWQAKHRLVALGK
;
A
#
# COMPACT_ATOMS: atom_id res chain seq x y z
N MET A 1 -22.55 -18.39 -44.85
CA MET A 1 -23.05 -19.22 -43.78
C MET A 1 -22.43 -18.72 -42.51
N LYS A 2 -23.16 -17.92 -41.73
CA LYS A 2 -22.67 -17.30 -40.51
C LYS A 2 -22.64 -18.36 -39.41
N PHE A 3 -21.46 -18.86 -39.10
CA PHE A 3 -21.28 -19.69 -37.89
C PHE A 3 -21.14 -18.76 -36.69
N LEU A 4 -22.13 -18.77 -35.84
CA LEU A 4 -22.06 -18.23 -34.48
C LEU A 4 -21.06 -19.09 -33.69
N ILE A 5 -19.83 -18.64 -33.61
CA ILE A 5 -18.85 -19.17 -32.66
C ILE A 5 -19.27 -18.62 -31.28
N ARG A 6 -19.82 -19.49 -30.44
CA ARG A 6 -19.98 -19.23 -29.02
C ARG A 6 -18.58 -19.13 -28.41
N THR A 7 -18.11 -17.91 -28.21
CA THR A 7 -16.86 -17.54 -27.53
C THR A 7 -16.97 -17.79 -26.02
N SER A 8 -16.94 -19.06 -25.60
CA SER A 8 -17.02 -19.43 -24.18
C SER A 8 -15.72 -20.04 -23.63
N PHE A 9 -14.55 -19.74 -24.21
CA PHE A 9 -13.36 -20.53 -23.85
C PHE A 9 -12.05 -19.76 -23.57
N PHE A 10 -12.05 -18.45 -23.49
CA PHE A 10 -10.85 -17.74 -23.05
C PHE A 10 -11.10 -17.00 -21.74
N ILE A 11 -11.25 -17.74 -20.65
CA ILE A 11 -10.95 -17.22 -19.33
C ILE A 11 -9.44 -17.35 -19.19
N LEU A 12 -8.71 -16.31 -19.60
CA LEU A 12 -7.33 -16.13 -19.16
C LEU A 12 -7.37 -16.06 -17.63
N PRO A 13 -6.57 -16.85 -16.90
CA PRO A 13 -6.45 -16.67 -15.47
C PRO A 13 -5.92 -15.27 -15.24
N LEU A 14 -6.69 -14.40 -14.59
CA LEU A 14 -6.24 -13.12 -14.08
C LEU A 14 -5.23 -13.38 -12.96
N SER A 15 -3.98 -13.56 -13.33
CA SER A 15 -2.86 -13.60 -12.40
C SER A 15 -2.12 -12.26 -12.49
N GLY A 16 -2.72 -11.17 -12.05
CA GLY A 16 -2.03 -9.91 -12.29
C GLY A 16 -2.30 -8.73 -11.37
N VAL A 17 -3.36 -8.71 -10.58
CA VAL A 17 -3.72 -7.49 -9.85
C VAL A 17 -3.42 -7.53 -8.35
N LEU A 18 -3.01 -8.66 -7.79
CA LEU A 18 -2.60 -8.73 -6.38
C LEU A 18 -1.29 -8.00 -6.05
N ALA A 19 -0.56 -7.49 -7.06
CA ALA A 19 0.67 -6.71 -6.85
C ALA A 19 0.43 -5.23 -6.46
N VAL A 20 -0.81 -4.73 -6.51
CA VAL A 20 -1.12 -3.34 -6.11
C VAL A 20 -1.29 -3.20 -4.58
N GLY A 21 -1.44 -4.32 -3.86
CA GLY A 21 -1.66 -4.30 -2.41
C GLY A 21 -0.42 -4.02 -1.54
N ALA A 22 0.79 -4.19 -2.06
CA ALA A 22 2.01 -3.99 -1.27
C ALA A 22 2.45 -2.52 -1.14
N SER A 23 1.94 -1.62 -1.99
CA SER A 23 2.35 -0.19 -1.95
C SER A 23 1.47 0.69 -1.05
N ALA A 24 0.37 0.21 -0.52
CA ALA A 24 -0.54 1.01 0.29
C ALA A 24 -0.05 1.20 1.74
N TYR A 25 0.85 0.35 2.23
CA TYR A 25 1.51 0.53 3.53
C TYR A 25 2.83 1.31 3.46
N GLY A 26 3.29 1.68 2.26
CA GLY A 26 4.54 2.42 2.04
C GLY A 26 4.49 3.93 2.33
N GLN A 27 3.33 4.50 2.61
CA GLN A 27 3.27 5.83 3.23
C GLN A 27 3.31 5.62 4.73
N SER A 28 4.40 6.08 5.37
CA SER A 28 4.50 6.17 6.83
C SER A 28 3.23 6.81 7.37
N ALA A 29 2.36 5.99 7.99
CA ALA A 29 1.20 6.53 8.66
C ALA A 29 1.70 7.61 9.64
N PRO A 30 1.07 8.79 9.70
CA PRO A 30 1.44 9.81 10.65
C PRO A 30 1.42 9.19 12.05
N LEU A 31 2.35 9.62 12.91
CA LEU A 31 2.38 9.19 14.29
C LEU A 31 0.99 9.37 14.91
N PRO A 32 0.49 8.41 15.70
CA PRO A 32 -0.83 8.53 16.32
C PRO A 32 -0.93 9.85 17.07
N ALA A 33 -2.07 10.52 16.91
CA ALA A 33 -2.37 11.77 17.62
C ALA A 33 -2.24 11.50 19.12
N GLY A 34 -1.32 12.21 19.80
CA GLY A 34 -1.03 12.02 21.22
C GLY A 34 0.44 11.67 21.53
N THR A 35 1.31 11.52 20.52
CA THR A 35 2.75 11.46 20.76
C THR A 35 3.27 12.88 21.05
N SER A 36 3.07 13.34 22.26
CA SER A 36 3.68 14.55 22.80
C SER A 36 4.72 14.15 23.86
N LEU A 37 5.65 15.07 24.16
CA LEU A 37 6.50 14.90 25.33
C LEU A 37 5.63 14.83 26.59
N ASP A 38 5.88 13.85 27.46
CA ASP A 38 5.23 13.74 28.77
C ASP A 38 5.75 14.87 29.68
N GLY A 39 5.21 16.07 29.53
CA GLY A 39 5.51 17.25 30.34
C GLY A 39 6.83 17.96 29.99
N PRO A 40 7.01 19.18 30.46
CA PRO A 40 8.29 19.88 30.37
C PRO A 40 9.35 19.16 31.21
N PRO A 41 10.61 19.13 30.79
CA PRO A 41 11.70 18.61 31.60
C PRO A 41 11.86 19.51 32.83
N THR A 42 11.33 19.06 33.95
CA THR A 42 11.41 19.80 35.23
C THR A 42 12.78 19.64 35.83
N ALA A 43 13.69 20.55 35.52
CA ALA A 43 14.70 20.91 36.49
C ALA A 43 14.10 22.10 37.28
N ALA A 44 13.34 21.82 38.33
CA ALA A 44 12.92 22.85 39.28
C ALA A 44 14.16 23.46 39.89
N THR A 45 14.66 24.54 39.28
CA THR A 45 15.52 25.46 39.97
C THR A 45 14.61 26.26 40.86
N SER A 46 14.87 26.27 42.17
CA SER A 46 14.16 27.01 43.19
C SER A 46 14.32 28.53 43.03
N ASP A 47 14.59 29.00 41.83
CA ASP A 47 14.85 30.38 41.52
C ASP A 47 13.55 31.05 41.02
N ASN A 48 13.14 32.12 41.67
CA ASN A 48 12.01 32.95 41.34
C ASN A 48 12.21 33.74 40.02
N THR A 49 12.72 33.06 38.99
CA THR A 49 12.98 33.63 37.68
C THR A 49 11.70 33.62 36.83
N PRO A 50 11.55 34.54 35.86
CA PRO A 50 10.41 34.52 34.96
C PRO A 50 10.22 33.19 34.20
N VAL A 51 11.33 32.46 33.88
CA VAL A 51 11.30 31.15 33.22
C VAL A 51 10.76 30.10 34.18
N ALA A 52 11.23 30.01 35.43
CA ALA A 52 10.70 29.11 36.43
C ALA A 52 9.20 29.28 36.67
N LYS A 53 8.72 30.54 36.71
CA LYS A 53 7.28 30.81 36.81
C LYS A 53 6.52 30.36 35.57
N ALA A 54 7.08 30.52 34.38
CA ALA A 54 6.46 30.05 33.16
C ALA A 54 6.40 28.53 33.13
N GLU A 55 7.39 27.82 33.67
CA GLU A 55 7.37 26.35 33.82
C GLU A 55 6.27 25.89 34.80
N GLU A 56 6.09 26.60 35.94
CA GLU A 56 4.96 26.34 36.85
C GLU A 56 3.60 26.55 36.15
N ASP A 57 3.49 27.58 35.31
CA ASP A 57 2.26 27.85 34.54
C ASP A 57 2.05 26.76 33.45
N ILE A 58 3.11 26.28 32.82
CA ILE A 58 3.03 25.17 31.85
C ILE A 58 2.53 23.88 32.55
N GLU A 59 3.07 23.55 33.73
CA GLU A 59 2.62 22.42 34.53
C GLU A 59 1.14 22.56 34.94
N ALA A 60 0.74 23.79 35.29
CA ALA A 60 -0.66 24.14 35.60
C ALA A 60 -1.55 24.27 34.34
N LYS A 61 -1.00 24.10 33.12
CA LYS A 61 -1.66 24.31 31.83
C LYS A 61 -2.16 25.74 31.59
N ASN A 62 -1.58 26.73 32.27
CA ASN A 62 -1.85 28.14 32.08
C ASN A 62 -1.05 28.71 30.90
N TYR A 63 -1.21 28.16 29.73
CA TYR A 63 -0.35 28.43 28.56
C TYR A 63 -0.31 29.87 28.11
N ASP A 64 -1.39 30.65 28.26
CA ASP A 64 -1.41 32.07 27.88
C ASP A 64 -0.56 32.93 28.82
N HIS A 65 -0.56 32.64 30.13
CA HIS A 65 0.29 33.34 31.08
C HIS A 65 1.77 32.92 30.90
N ALA A 66 2.05 31.62 30.73
CA ALA A 66 3.38 31.14 30.43
C ALA A 66 3.95 31.81 29.16
N ARG A 67 3.13 31.91 28.10
CA ARG A 67 3.49 32.61 26.86
C ARG A 67 3.94 34.03 27.13
N THR A 68 3.15 34.78 27.86
CA THR A 68 3.41 36.22 28.18
C THR A 68 4.72 36.37 28.95
N LEU A 69 4.99 35.51 29.94
CA LEU A 69 6.22 35.52 30.72
C LEU A 69 7.43 35.21 29.83
N LEU A 70 7.32 34.18 29.01
CA LEU A 70 8.41 33.74 28.10
C LEU A 70 8.71 34.79 27.01
N GLU A 71 7.69 35.41 26.41
CA GLU A 71 7.85 36.48 25.43
C GLU A 71 8.56 37.69 26.04
N THR A 72 8.12 38.11 27.24
CA THR A 72 8.75 39.22 27.98
C THR A 72 10.22 38.90 28.26
N TYR A 73 10.51 37.71 28.75
CA TYR A 73 11.88 37.27 29.04
C TYR A 73 12.75 37.19 27.78
N LEU A 74 12.24 36.57 26.73
CA LEU A 74 12.96 36.40 25.47
C LEU A 74 13.18 37.71 24.71
N SER A 75 12.39 38.76 24.98
CA SER A 75 12.62 40.08 24.40
C SER A 75 13.97 40.69 24.83
N VAL A 76 14.50 40.29 25.99
CA VAL A 76 15.80 40.73 26.54
C VAL A 76 16.85 39.62 26.43
N HIS A 77 16.45 38.37 26.53
CA HIS A 77 17.31 37.18 26.56
C HIS A 77 17.04 36.27 25.36
N GLY A 78 17.08 36.80 24.14
CA GLY A 78 16.63 36.15 22.91
C GLY A 78 17.34 34.84 22.54
N ASN A 79 18.49 34.56 23.20
CA ASN A 79 19.31 33.34 22.97
C ASN A 79 19.34 32.44 24.22
N ASP A 80 18.27 32.36 24.98
CA ASP A 80 18.13 31.38 26.04
C ASP A 80 17.47 30.14 25.48
N ALA A 81 18.24 29.04 25.32
CA ALA A 81 17.77 27.81 24.68
C ALA A 81 16.61 27.16 25.44
N ARG A 82 16.61 27.25 26.80
CA ARG A 82 15.55 26.71 27.64
C ARG A 82 14.26 27.47 27.46
N ALA A 83 14.31 28.80 27.58
CA ALA A 83 13.14 29.64 27.38
C ALA A 83 12.56 29.52 25.94
N LEU A 84 13.44 29.35 24.94
CA LEU A 84 13.02 29.09 23.56
C LEU A 84 12.32 27.74 23.45
N PHE A 85 12.83 26.69 24.10
CA PHE A 85 12.19 25.39 24.15
C PHE A 85 10.81 25.48 24.82
N ASP A 86 10.72 26.08 26.02
CA ASP A 86 9.45 26.23 26.75
C ASP A 86 8.44 27.03 25.94
N ARG A 87 8.88 28.06 25.21
CA ARG A 87 8.01 28.80 24.30
C ARG A 87 7.51 27.95 23.13
N GLY A 88 8.36 27.10 22.59
CA GLY A 88 7.98 26.09 21.59
C GLY A 88 6.97 25.08 22.15
N PHE A 89 7.18 24.62 23.40
CA PHE A 89 6.28 23.68 24.06
C PHE A 89 4.87 24.29 24.26
N VAL A 90 4.80 25.55 24.65
CA VAL A 90 3.52 26.27 24.79
C VAL A 90 2.76 26.33 23.46
N GLU A 91 3.45 26.57 22.33
CA GLU A 91 2.83 26.55 21.00
C GLU A 91 2.39 25.14 20.59
N ASP A 92 3.22 24.11 20.83
CA ASP A 92 2.90 22.72 20.55
C ASP A 92 1.66 22.26 21.32
N ALA A 93 1.60 22.58 22.63
CA ALA A 93 0.45 22.25 23.48
C ALA A 93 -0.86 22.92 23.04
N GLN A 94 -0.78 24.01 22.29
CA GLN A 94 -1.94 24.71 21.72
C GLN A 94 -2.23 24.31 20.25
N GLY A 95 -1.46 23.37 19.70
CA GLY A 95 -1.63 22.88 18.33
C GLY A 95 -1.07 23.80 17.24
N HIS A 96 -0.18 24.72 17.59
CA HIS A 96 0.46 25.64 16.66
C HIS A 96 1.79 25.08 16.15
N ASP A 97 1.75 23.93 15.46
CA ASP A 97 2.92 23.13 15.05
C ASP A 97 4.02 23.93 14.35
N ASP A 98 3.67 24.84 13.42
CA ASP A 98 4.67 25.62 12.68
C ASP A 98 5.40 26.63 13.58
N ALA A 99 4.69 27.28 14.50
CA ALA A 99 5.28 28.19 15.46
C ALA A 99 6.18 27.43 16.44
N ALA A 100 5.72 26.31 16.96
CA ALA A 100 6.48 25.43 17.84
C ALA A 100 7.78 24.95 17.17
N ALA A 101 7.71 24.44 15.95
CA ALA A 101 8.90 24.04 15.17
C ALA A 101 9.89 25.20 14.99
N GLY A 102 9.38 26.42 14.79
CA GLY A 102 10.21 27.62 14.69
C GLY A 102 11.00 27.91 15.97
N TYR A 103 10.38 27.77 17.13
CA TYR A 103 11.03 27.97 18.42
C TYR A 103 12.01 26.85 18.76
N TYR A 104 11.67 25.58 18.48
CA TYR A 104 12.60 24.45 18.69
C TYR A 104 13.83 24.56 17.80
N ARG A 105 13.71 24.99 16.54
CA ARG A 105 14.88 25.27 15.69
C ARG A 105 15.77 26.36 16.25
N LYS A 106 15.20 27.43 16.85
CA LYS A 106 15.99 28.48 17.53
C LYS A 106 16.69 27.94 18.77
N ALA A 107 15.99 27.12 19.56
CA ALA A 107 16.58 26.46 20.73
C ALA A 107 17.80 25.59 20.34
N ILE A 108 17.65 24.76 19.32
CA ILE A 108 18.71 23.91 18.74
C ILE A 108 19.88 24.77 18.21
N ALA A 109 19.58 25.88 17.54
CA ALA A 109 20.62 26.78 17.04
C ALA A 109 21.42 27.44 18.17
N THR A 110 20.79 27.63 19.34
CA THR A 110 21.41 28.19 20.54
C THR A 110 22.17 27.13 21.34
N ASP A 111 21.56 25.97 21.55
CA ASP A 111 22.20 24.80 22.17
C ASP A 111 21.94 23.53 21.35
N PRO A 112 22.89 23.14 20.48
CA PRO A 112 22.78 21.93 19.67
C PRO A 112 22.82 20.61 20.46
N LYS A 113 23.05 20.66 21.77
CA LYS A 113 23.10 19.47 22.63
C LYS A 113 21.83 19.31 23.48
N GLN A 114 20.84 20.16 23.29
CA GLN A 114 19.57 20.05 24.01
C GLN A 114 18.71 18.94 23.43
N PHE A 115 18.71 17.79 24.12
CA PHE A 115 17.93 16.59 23.75
C PHE A 115 16.44 16.91 23.47
N GLU A 116 15.83 17.68 24.37
CA GLU A 116 14.40 17.96 24.38
C GLU A 116 13.96 18.72 23.12
N SER A 117 14.77 19.65 22.66
CA SER A 117 14.46 20.42 21.43
C SER A 117 14.54 19.56 20.17
N HIS A 118 15.55 18.69 20.07
CA HIS A 118 15.64 17.74 18.95
C HIS A 118 14.48 16.74 18.97
N MET A 119 14.15 16.21 20.14
CA MET A 119 13.04 15.28 20.32
C MET A 119 11.72 15.91 19.93
N ALA A 120 11.41 17.09 20.44
CA ALA A 120 10.16 17.81 20.19
C ALA A 120 10.02 18.20 18.71
N LEU A 121 11.10 18.72 18.11
CA LEU A 121 11.09 19.05 16.68
C LEU A 121 10.89 17.80 15.81
N GLY A 122 11.57 16.69 16.15
CA GLY A 122 11.39 15.44 15.45
C GLY A 122 9.96 14.90 15.49
N LEU A 123 9.30 14.97 16.65
CA LEU A 123 7.89 14.59 16.80
C LEU A 123 6.95 15.44 15.95
N ILE A 124 7.13 16.78 15.95
CA ILE A 124 6.33 17.68 15.11
C ILE A 124 6.51 17.37 13.63
N LEU A 125 7.77 17.22 13.20
CA LEU A 125 8.07 16.92 11.80
C LEU A 125 7.47 15.58 11.35
N ALA A 126 7.50 14.57 12.24
CA ALA A 126 6.86 13.30 11.98
C ALA A 126 5.33 13.42 11.84
N ARG A 127 4.67 14.21 12.71
CA ARG A 127 3.23 14.53 12.57
C ARG A 127 2.91 15.26 11.27
N GLN A 128 3.82 16.10 10.80
CA GLN A 128 3.67 16.81 9.52
C GLN A 128 3.99 15.96 8.29
N GLY A 129 4.37 14.68 8.47
CA GLY A 129 4.76 13.79 7.37
C GLY A 129 6.13 14.10 6.76
N LYS A 130 6.94 14.95 7.40
CA LYS A 130 8.31 15.30 6.98
C LYS A 130 9.30 14.26 7.50
N SER A 131 9.16 13.01 7.04
CA SER A 131 9.84 11.84 7.62
C SER A 131 11.36 11.98 7.65
N GLN A 132 11.99 12.51 6.58
CA GLN A 132 13.44 12.66 6.52
C GLN A 132 13.96 13.68 7.56
N GLU A 133 13.32 14.85 7.66
CA GLU A 133 13.71 15.87 8.65
C GLU A 133 13.44 15.37 10.07
N ALA A 134 12.34 14.62 10.28
CA ALA A 134 12.00 14.01 11.56
C ALA A 134 13.08 13.02 11.99
N HIS A 135 13.48 12.12 11.08
CA HIS A 135 14.53 11.14 11.33
C HIS A 135 15.85 11.80 11.75
N GLU A 136 16.30 12.84 11.02
CA GLU A 136 17.54 13.58 11.37
C GLU A 136 17.50 14.17 12.79
N GLN A 137 16.36 14.74 13.20
CA GLN A 137 16.23 15.30 14.53
C GLN A 137 16.16 14.24 15.63
N LEU A 138 15.43 13.15 15.39
CA LEU A 138 15.31 12.04 16.34
C LEU A 138 16.63 11.27 16.47
N GLU A 139 17.37 11.11 15.37
CA GLU A 139 18.70 10.52 15.39
C GLU A 139 19.68 11.42 16.20
N ALA A 140 19.60 12.74 16.06
CA ALA A 140 20.35 13.66 16.89
C ALA A 140 19.97 13.50 18.39
N ALA A 141 18.67 13.45 18.70
CA ALA A 141 18.19 13.21 20.06
C ALA A 141 18.71 11.88 20.63
N SER A 142 18.67 10.79 19.86
CA SER A 142 19.11 9.46 20.33
C SER A 142 20.59 9.42 20.78
N LYS A 143 21.41 10.30 20.22
CA LYS A 143 22.86 10.46 20.54
C LYS A 143 23.11 11.36 21.73
N LEU A 144 22.11 12.11 22.21
CA LEU A 144 22.18 13.02 23.33
C LEU A 144 21.63 12.36 24.60
N GLU A 145 21.94 12.97 25.75
CA GLU A 145 21.34 12.59 27.03
C GLU A 145 20.35 13.68 27.47
N PRO A 146 19.14 13.29 27.89
CA PRO A 146 18.17 14.22 28.50
C PRO A 146 18.78 14.88 29.76
N ASN A 147 18.43 16.11 30.01
CA ASN A 147 18.85 16.80 31.21
C ASN A 147 17.63 17.34 31.99
N PRO A 148 17.29 16.78 33.18
CA PRO A 148 17.98 15.69 33.91
C PRO A 148 17.90 14.32 33.16
N PRO A 149 18.79 13.36 33.50
CA PRO A 149 18.77 12.05 32.88
C PRO A 149 17.40 11.37 32.97
N ASN A 150 16.84 11.02 31.80
CA ASN A 150 15.53 10.41 31.68
C ASN A 150 15.56 9.26 30.67
N PRO A 151 15.80 7.99 31.12
CA PRO A 151 15.86 6.85 30.23
C PRO A 151 14.56 6.61 29.45
N THR A 152 13.40 6.97 30.04
CA THR A 152 12.12 6.82 29.36
C THR A 152 11.97 7.78 28.18
N ALA A 153 12.41 9.03 28.33
CA ALA A 153 12.42 10.00 27.24
C ALA A 153 13.38 9.58 26.12
N LYS A 154 14.57 9.06 26.49
CA LYS A 154 15.53 8.53 25.52
C LYS A 154 14.98 7.28 24.80
N ALA A 155 14.32 6.38 25.52
CA ALA A 155 13.63 5.24 24.92
C ALA A 155 12.52 5.66 23.93
N GLN A 156 11.83 6.77 24.21
CA GLN A 156 10.83 7.31 23.30
C GLN A 156 11.43 7.80 21.97
N ALA A 157 12.62 8.42 21.99
CA ALA A 157 13.32 8.80 20.76
C ALA A 157 13.61 7.56 19.88
N PHE A 158 14.14 6.50 20.49
CA PHE A 158 14.36 5.24 19.76
C PHE A 158 13.07 4.58 19.26
N ARG A 159 11.99 4.59 20.05
CA ARG A 159 10.68 4.07 19.58
C ARG A 159 10.15 4.82 18.38
N THR A 160 10.31 6.14 18.38
CA THR A 160 9.84 6.97 17.27
C THR A 160 10.70 6.77 16.02
N LEU A 161 12.02 6.62 16.17
CA LEU A 161 12.90 6.22 15.06
C LEU A 161 12.48 4.88 14.48
N ALA A 162 12.35 3.86 15.32
CA ALA A 162 11.91 2.53 14.91
C ALA A 162 10.56 2.56 14.15
N GLN A 163 9.64 3.43 14.59
CA GLN A 163 8.36 3.60 13.91
C GLN A 163 8.49 4.29 12.55
N LEU A 164 9.41 5.23 12.39
CA LEU A 164 9.70 5.86 11.09
C LEU A 164 10.37 4.88 10.12
N ASP A 165 11.29 4.07 10.63
CA ASP A 165 12.14 3.20 9.83
C ASP A 165 11.54 1.82 9.54
N ARG A 166 10.42 1.46 10.20
CA ARG A 166 9.84 0.10 10.16
C ARG A 166 9.62 -0.47 8.77
N THR A 167 9.34 0.38 7.77
CA THR A 167 9.09 -0.06 6.39
C THR A 167 10.23 0.27 5.44
N SER A 168 10.94 1.38 5.69
CA SER A 168 12.04 1.84 4.82
C SER A 168 13.37 1.19 5.16
N ASN A 169 13.61 0.87 6.43
CA ASN A 169 14.81 0.24 6.94
C ASN A 169 14.51 -0.63 8.17
N PRO A 170 13.83 -1.79 7.98
CA PRO A 170 13.37 -2.62 9.09
C PRO A 170 14.52 -3.14 9.98
N ASP A 171 15.72 -3.37 9.43
CA ASP A 171 16.90 -3.74 10.22
C ASP A 171 17.29 -2.63 11.22
N ALA A 172 17.28 -1.37 10.81
CA ALA A 172 17.53 -0.24 11.72
C ALA A 172 16.41 -0.12 12.76
N ALA A 173 15.17 -0.19 12.33
CA ALA A 173 13.99 -0.15 13.22
C ALA A 173 14.07 -1.20 14.34
N LYS A 174 14.49 -2.40 14.00
CA LYS A 174 14.71 -3.49 14.97
C LYS A 174 15.78 -3.15 16.01
N GLN A 175 16.92 -2.59 15.57
CA GLN A 175 17.98 -2.17 16.48
C GLN A 175 17.54 -1.03 17.40
N GLU A 176 16.82 -0.06 16.86
CA GLU A 176 16.29 1.07 17.61
C GLU A 176 15.26 0.63 18.65
N LEU A 177 14.35 -0.29 18.28
CA LEU A 177 13.40 -0.85 19.23
C LEU A 177 14.11 -1.62 20.35
N LEU A 178 15.18 -2.39 20.04
CA LEU A 178 16.01 -3.05 21.05
C LEU A 178 16.70 -2.04 21.99
N GLN A 179 17.18 -0.91 21.47
CA GLN A 179 17.71 0.17 22.31
C GLN A 179 16.64 0.76 23.22
N ALA A 180 15.43 1.01 22.70
CA ALA A 180 14.33 1.48 23.50
C ALA A 180 13.99 0.52 24.66
N LEU A 181 13.91 -0.78 24.37
CA LEU A 181 13.61 -1.82 25.34
C LEU A 181 14.70 -2.00 26.39
N SER A 182 15.96 -1.69 26.06
CA SER A 182 17.07 -1.68 27.04
C SER A 182 16.98 -0.55 28.06
N LEU A 183 16.31 0.55 27.70
CA LEU A 183 16.19 1.76 28.51
C LEU A 183 14.88 1.85 29.30
N SER A 184 13.83 1.20 28.84
CA SER A 184 12.49 1.31 29.42
C SER A 184 11.71 0.01 29.21
N PRO A 185 10.85 -0.40 30.15
CA PRO A 185 10.00 -1.57 30.01
C PRO A 185 9.17 -1.57 28.73
N GLU A 186 8.93 -2.77 28.20
CA GLU A 186 8.09 -2.99 27.02
C GLU A 186 6.69 -2.41 27.22
N LYS A 187 6.20 -1.69 26.20
CA LYS A 187 4.84 -1.15 26.10
C LYS A 187 4.05 -1.98 25.08
N PRO A 188 2.69 -2.00 25.15
CA PRO A 188 1.87 -2.70 24.14
C PRO A 188 2.15 -2.26 22.70
N GLY A 189 2.49 -0.98 22.48
CA GLY A 189 2.89 -0.46 21.18
C GLY A 189 4.21 -1.04 20.67
N ASP A 190 5.12 -1.44 21.56
CA ASP A 190 6.40 -2.04 21.16
C ASP A 190 6.19 -3.45 20.57
N THR A 191 5.24 -4.20 21.12
CA THR A 191 4.86 -5.52 20.59
C THR A 191 4.18 -5.38 19.21
N LEU A 192 3.32 -4.37 19.03
CA LEU A 192 2.71 -4.05 17.73
C LEU A 192 3.80 -3.72 16.71
N LEU A 193 4.69 -2.81 17.07
CA LEU A 193 5.81 -2.39 16.22
C LEU A 193 6.74 -3.57 15.87
N THR A 194 6.96 -4.51 16.81
CA THR A 194 7.69 -5.76 16.52
C THR A 194 7.01 -6.54 15.39
N GLY A 195 5.68 -6.64 15.41
CA GLY A 195 4.92 -7.29 14.34
C GLY A 195 5.07 -6.57 12.99
N GLU A 196 4.95 -5.24 12.98
CA GLU A 196 5.09 -4.42 11.77
C GLU A 196 6.51 -4.52 11.17
N ILE A 197 7.55 -4.54 12.01
CA ILE A 197 8.94 -4.72 11.56
C ILE A 197 9.14 -6.13 10.99
N ALA A 198 8.68 -7.16 11.68
CA ALA A 198 8.79 -8.55 11.22
C ALA A 198 8.08 -8.75 9.87
N GLU A 199 6.92 -8.14 9.69
CA GLU A 199 6.18 -8.15 8.44
C GLU A 199 6.98 -7.48 7.31
N ALA A 200 7.61 -6.34 7.58
CA ALA A 200 8.48 -5.65 6.62
C ALA A 200 9.75 -6.44 6.27
N GLU A 201 10.27 -7.24 7.20
CA GLU A 201 11.36 -8.20 6.98
C GLU A 201 10.91 -9.45 6.19
N GLY A 202 9.59 -9.67 6.01
CA GLY A 202 9.02 -10.89 5.45
C GLY A 202 9.03 -12.08 6.42
N ASP A 203 9.24 -11.84 7.71
CA ASP A 203 9.14 -12.87 8.76
C ASP A 203 7.69 -12.99 9.24
N GLU A 204 6.87 -13.68 8.44
CA GLU A 204 5.45 -13.87 8.68
C GLU A 204 5.17 -14.58 10.02
N ILE A 205 6.05 -15.49 10.44
CA ILE A 205 5.89 -16.24 11.69
C ILE A 205 6.04 -15.33 12.91
N SER A 206 7.07 -14.50 12.92
CA SER A 206 7.29 -13.52 14.00
C SER A 206 6.20 -12.45 14.01
N ALA A 207 5.77 -11.98 12.83
CA ALA A 207 4.68 -11.02 12.69
C ALA A 207 3.35 -11.58 13.25
N GLU A 208 2.95 -12.79 12.84
CA GLU A 208 1.76 -13.47 13.36
C GLU A 208 1.82 -13.61 14.90
N THR A 209 2.97 -14.03 15.43
CA THR A 209 3.17 -14.21 16.87
C THR A 209 3.01 -12.89 17.63
N ALA A 210 3.61 -11.81 17.12
CA ALA A 210 3.54 -10.50 17.75
C ALA A 210 2.09 -9.95 17.73
N TYR A 211 1.41 -10.00 16.59
CA TYR A 211 0.03 -9.53 16.50
C TYR A 211 -0.93 -10.33 17.38
N ARG A 212 -0.79 -11.66 17.44
CA ARG A 212 -1.57 -12.50 18.38
C ARG A 212 -1.29 -12.15 19.82
N ARG A 213 -0.04 -11.82 20.19
CA ARG A 213 0.31 -11.37 21.53
C ARG A 213 -0.37 -10.06 21.89
N VAL A 214 -0.42 -9.10 20.95
CA VAL A 214 -1.18 -7.84 21.14
C VAL A 214 -2.66 -8.14 21.35
N LEU A 215 -3.28 -8.97 20.51
CA LEU A 215 -4.70 -9.29 20.59
C LEU A 215 -5.08 -10.05 21.85
N ASN A 216 -4.17 -10.84 22.41
CA ASN A 216 -4.40 -11.49 23.73
C ASN A 216 -4.46 -10.47 24.88
N GLN A 217 -3.73 -9.35 24.78
CA GLN A 217 -3.73 -8.28 25.79
C GLN A 217 -4.79 -7.22 25.51
N GLN A 218 -5.01 -6.93 24.25
CA GLN A 218 -5.91 -5.89 23.73
C GLN A 218 -6.76 -6.47 22.59
N PRO A 219 -7.83 -7.23 22.92
CA PRO A 219 -8.67 -7.90 21.90
C PRO A 219 -9.34 -6.93 20.90
N ASP A 220 -9.41 -5.66 21.27
CA ASP A 220 -10.06 -4.60 20.48
C ASP A 220 -9.08 -3.80 19.60
N SER A 221 -7.81 -4.18 19.54
CA SER A 221 -6.81 -3.51 18.71
C SER A 221 -7.10 -3.71 17.23
N SER A 222 -7.64 -2.69 16.54
CA SER A 222 -7.85 -2.70 15.08
C SER A 222 -6.52 -2.87 14.34
N ALA A 223 -5.47 -2.18 14.77
CA ALA A 223 -4.15 -2.26 14.13
C ALA A 223 -3.58 -3.68 14.17
N ALA A 224 -3.63 -4.34 15.35
CA ALA A 224 -3.16 -5.72 15.46
C ALA A 224 -4.05 -6.71 14.70
N THR A 225 -5.36 -6.46 14.63
CA THR A 225 -6.29 -7.27 13.82
C THR A 225 -5.98 -7.11 12.33
N ALA A 226 -5.76 -5.88 11.87
CA ALA A 226 -5.42 -5.60 10.47
C ALA A 226 -4.06 -6.23 10.08
N GLY A 227 -3.04 -6.10 10.94
CA GLY A 227 -1.74 -6.74 10.72
C GLY A 227 -1.84 -8.26 10.67
N LEU A 228 -2.51 -8.89 11.64
CA LEU A 228 -2.71 -10.34 11.65
C LEU A 228 -3.49 -10.81 10.41
N ALA A 229 -4.54 -10.10 10.04
CA ALA A 229 -5.32 -10.44 8.86
C ALA A 229 -4.49 -10.30 7.59
N HIS A 230 -3.62 -9.29 7.49
CA HIS A 230 -2.71 -9.11 6.35
C HIS A 230 -1.74 -10.29 6.21
N VAL A 231 -1.10 -10.70 7.30
CA VAL A 231 -0.21 -11.88 7.31
C VAL A 231 -0.97 -13.14 6.89
N LEU A 232 -2.16 -13.39 7.46
CA LEU A 232 -2.98 -14.56 7.09
C LEU A 232 -3.42 -14.53 5.61
N ILE A 233 -3.68 -13.35 5.05
CA ILE A 233 -4.01 -13.18 3.62
C ILE A 233 -2.78 -13.50 2.76
N ALA A 234 -1.59 -13.01 3.12
CA ALA A 234 -0.34 -13.31 2.41
C ALA A 234 -0.06 -14.82 2.38
N GLU A 235 -0.30 -15.50 3.50
CA GLU A 235 -0.21 -16.96 3.61
C GLU A 235 -1.39 -17.72 2.95
N LYS A 236 -2.37 -17.01 2.36
CA LYS A 236 -3.60 -17.58 1.78
C LYS A 236 -4.49 -18.33 2.79
N LYS A 237 -4.36 -18.04 4.08
CA LYS A 237 -5.18 -18.57 5.18
C LYS A 237 -6.49 -17.77 5.29
N TYR A 238 -7.23 -17.66 4.20
CA TYR A 238 -8.44 -16.82 4.10
C TYR A 238 -9.54 -17.21 5.09
N ALA A 239 -9.66 -18.52 5.41
CA ALA A 239 -10.64 -19.01 6.35
C ALA A 239 -10.38 -18.54 7.80
N ASP A 240 -9.13 -18.27 8.14
CA ASP A 240 -8.73 -17.77 9.47
C ASP A 240 -8.82 -16.23 9.51
N ALA A 241 -8.50 -15.55 8.42
CA ALA A 241 -8.57 -14.09 8.31
C ALA A 241 -10.01 -13.56 8.39
N GLU A 242 -10.96 -14.18 7.69
CA GLU A 242 -12.33 -13.68 7.56
C GLU A 242 -13.04 -13.47 8.91
N PRO A 243 -13.09 -14.43 9.84
CA PRO A 243 -13.77 -14.23 11.11
C PRO A 243 -13.14 -13.13 11.98
N LEU A 244 -11.82 -12.97 11.94
CA LEU A 244 -11.11 -11.90 12.65
C LEU A 244 -11.54 -10.54 12.14
N ILE A 245 -11.49 -10.35 10.82
CA ILE A 245 -11.89 -9.09 10.16
C ILE A 245 -13.35 -8.78 10.48
N LYS A 246 -14.26 -9.74 10.31
CA LYS A 246 -15.68 -9.54 10.59
C LYS A 246 -15.97 -9.17 12.03
N ALA A 247 -15.29 -9.81 12.99
CA ALA A 247 -15.44 -9.48 14.40
C ALA A 247 -14.98 -8.05 14.73
N ALA A 248 -13.90 -7.59 14.10
CA ALA A 248 -13.44 -6.20 14.24
C ALA A 248 -14.41 -5.21 13.57
N LEU A 249 -14.93 -5.51 12.38
CA LEU A 249 -15.92 -4.68 11.68
C LEU A 249 -17.29 -4.59 12.37
N VAL A 250 -17.61 -5.47 13.32
CA VAL A 250 -18.78 -5.30 14.19
C VAL A 250 -18.61 -4.09 15.12
N ARG A 251 -17.39 -3.81 15.55
CA ARG A 251 -17.06 -2.68 16.44
C ARG A 251 -16.86 -1.39 15.67
N ASP A 252 -16.11 -1.46 14.58
CA ASP A 252 -15.88 -0.35 13.65
C ASP A 252 -16.24 -0.78 12.22
N PRO A 253 -17.51 -0.64 11.82
CA PRO A 253 -17.98 -1.03 10.49
C PRO A 253 -17.34 -0.26 9.35
N ASP A 254 -16.71 0.86 9.67
CA ASP A 254 -16.21 1.82 8.70
C ASP A 254 -14.68 1.83 8.58
N ASP A 255 -13.98 0.96 9.32
CA ASP A 255 -12.52 0.81 9.20
C ASP A 255 -12.12 0.47 7.76
N PRO A 256 -11.38 1.36 7.05
CA PRO A 256 -11.08 1.17 5.64
C PRO A 256 -10.14 -0.01 5.38
N ALA A 257 -9.16 -0.21 6.26
CA ALA A 257 -8.17 -1.28 6.12
C ALA A 257 -8.84 -2.65 6.23
N LEU A 258 -9.65 -2.84 7.27
CA LEU A 258 -10.39 -4.09 7.48
C LEU A 258 -11.41 -4.37 6.38
N ASN A 259 -12.14 -3.36 5.90
CA ASN A 259 -13.08 -3.53 4.78
C ASN A 259 -12.35 -3.89 3.48
N THR A 260 -11.18 -3.29 3.23
CA THR A 260 -10.33 -3.63 2.08
C THR A 260 -9.86 -5.08 2.17
N GLN A 261 -9.37 -5.50 3.32
CA GLN A 261 -8.94 -6.88 3.55
C GLN A 261 -10.09 -7.88 3.43
N LEU A 262 -11.28 -7.54 3.92
CA LEU A 262 -12.47 -8.37 3.75
C LEU A 262 -12.79 -8.56 2.26
N ALA A 263 -12.72 -7.51 1.46
CA ALA A 263 -12.96 -7.59 0.03
C ALA A 263 -11.94 -8.49 -0.67
N ILE A 264 -10.66 -8.42 -0.29
CA ILE A 264 -9.59 -9.31 -0.80
C ILE A 264 -9.91 -10.77 -0.47
N VAL A 265 -10.25 -11.05 0.79
CA VAL A 265 -10.59 -12.41 1.25
C VAL A 265 -11.81 -12.97 0.50
N LEU A 266 -12.88 -12.18 0.39
CA LEU A 266 -14.10 -12.59 -0.31
C LEU A 266 -13.85 -12.88 -1.79
N ASN A 267 -13.04 -12.03 -2.44
CA ASN A 267 -12.67 -12.22 -3.83
C ASN A 267 -11.83 -13.49 -4.02
N ALA A 268 -10.84 -13.73 -3.17
CA ALA A 268 -10.00 -14.92 -3.20
C ALA A 268 -10.80 -16.22 -2.96
N GLN A 269 -11.88 -16.15 -2.20
CA GLN A 269 -12.82 -17.27 -1.96
C GLN A 269 -13.86 -17.43 -3.09
N GLY A 270 -13.83 -16.61 -4.14
CA GLY A 270 -14.80 -16.64 -5.24
C GLY A 270 -16.18 -16.06 -4.87
N ARG A 271 -16.28 -15.32 -3.78
CA ARG A 271 -17.52 -14.68 -3.29
C ARG A 271 -17.67 -13.26 -3.84
N GLN A 272 -17.60 -13.15 -5.18
CA GLN A 272 -17.50 -11.86 -5.90
C GLN A 272 -18.63 -10.89 -5.55
N SER A 273 -19.89 -11.37 -5.40
CA SER A 273 -21.03 -10.50 -5.09
C SER A 273 -20.91 -9.81 -3.74
N GLU A 274 -20.34 -10.52 -2.74
CA GLU A 274 -20.11 -9.95 -1.42
C GLU A 274 -18.93 -8.98 -1.44
N ALA A 275 -17.87 -9.30 -2.16
CA ALA A 275 -16.72 -8.41 -2.37
C ALA A 275 -17.17 -7.09 -3.03
N VAL A 276 -17.95 -7.16 -4.10
CA VAL A 276 -18.53 -5.97 -4.76
C VAL A 276 -19.34 -5.14 -3.78
N SER A 277 -20.25 -5.77 -2.99
CA SER A 277 -21.07 -5.03 -2.02
C SER A 277 -20.24 -4.32 -0.94
N ALA A 278 -19.15 -4.95 -0.46
CA ALA A 278 -18.26 -4.33 0.50
C ALA A 278 -17.51 -3.13 -0.11
N LEU A 279 -16.98 -3.30 -1.33
CA LEU A 279 -16.25 -2.25 -2.04
C LEU A 279 -17.15 -1.09 -2.49
N GLU A 280 -18.40 -1.34 -2.89
CA GLU A 280 -19.37 -0.27 -3.20
C GLU A 280 -19.61 0.62 -1.98
N LYS A 281 -19.76 0.04 -0.78
CA LYS A 281 -19.94 0.81 0.46
C LYS A 281 -18.70 1.64 0.79
N LEU A 282 -17.53 1.03 0.62
CA LEU A 282 -16.27 1.70 0.91
C LEU A 282 -16.02 2.86 -0.07
N HIS A 283 -16.22 2.60 -1.37
CA HIS A 283 -16.09 3.62 -2.42
C HIS A 283 -17.08 4.77 -2.25
N ALA A 284 -18.33 4.51 -1.80
CA ALA A 284 -19.31 5.55 -1.53
C ALA A 284 -18.85 6.53 -0.42
N LYS A 285 -18.03 6.06 0.52
CA LYS A 285 -17.46 6.90 1.59
C LYS A 285 -16.18 7.61 1.16
N GLN A 286 -15.38 6.96 0.31
CA GLN A 286 -14.07 7.43 -0.13
C GLN A 286 -13.97 7.38 -1.66
N PRO A 287 -14.78 8.17 -2.38
CA PRO A 287 -14.87 8.09 -3.85
C PRO A 287 -13.60 8.56 -4.58
N GLN A 288 -12.71 9.28 -3.88
CA GLN A 288 -11.44 9.76 -4.42
C GLN A 288 -10.27 8.81 -4.15
N ASP A 289 -10.49 7.74 -3.39
CA ASP A 289 -9.44 6.75 -3.14
C ASP A 289 -9.23 5.89 -4.40
N ALA A 290 -8.05 6.05 -4.99
CA ALA A 290 -7.69 5.37 -6.23
C ALA A 290 -7.58 3.85 -6.06
N MET A 291 -7.11 3.38 -4.88
CA MET A 291 -6.97 1.96 -4.60
C MET A 291 -8.34 1.30 -4.47
N ILE A 292 -9.24 1.89 -3.70
CA ILE A 292 -10.63 1.40 -3.54
C ILE A 292 -11.34 1.37 -4.90
N SER A 293 -11.18 2.43 -5.70
CA SER A 293 -11.76 2.53 -7.04
C SER A 293 -11.23 1.46 -7.98
N ALA A 294 -9.92 1.16 -7.94
CA ALA A 294 -9.31 0.10 -8.73
C ALA A 294 -9.82 -1.28 -8.29
N MET A 295 -9.85 -1.55 -6.98
CA MET A 295 -10.38 -2.81 -6.45
C MET A 295 -11.85 -3.03 -6.82
N LEU A 296 -12.67 -1.99 -6.76
CA LEU A 296 -14.08 -2.06 -7.16
C LEU A 296 -14.22 -2.33 -8.67
N ALA A 297 -13.40 -1.68 -9.50
CA ALA A 297 -13.38 -1.91 -10.94
C ALA A 297 -13.01 -3.37 -11.27
N ASP A 298 -11.98 -3.90 -10.61
CA ASP A 298 -11.59 -5.31 -10.76
C ASP A 298 -12.69 -6.26 -10.31
N ALA A 299 -13.29 -6.01 -9.16
CA ALA A 299 -14.39 -6.82 -8.63
C ALA A 299 -15.61 -6.82 -9.57
N TYR A 300 -15.96 -5.68 -10.15
CA TYR A 300 -17.00 -5.61 -11.20
C TYR A 300 -16.60 -6.40 -12.44
N THR A 301 -15.36 -6.30 -12.89
CA THR A 301 -14.87 -7.05 -14.05
C THR A 301 -14.97 -8.56 -13.80
N GLN A 302 -14.58 -9.03 -12.62
CA GLN A 302 -14.61 -10.45 -12.25
C GLN A 302 -16.03 -10.97 -12.02
N SER A 303 -16.92 -10.16 -11.45
CA SER A 303 -18.32 -10.54 -11.21
C SER A 303 -19.19 -10.51 -12.47
N GLY A 304 -18.63 -10.18 -13.64
CA GLY A 304 -19.37 -10.05 -14.89
C GLY A 304 -20.08 -8.71 -15.08
N ALA A 305 -19.92 -7.77 -14.14
CA ALA A 305 -20.47 -6.41 -14.24
C ALA A 305 -19.50 -5.45 -14.96
N ALA A 306 -18.83 -5.93 -15.99
CA ALA A 306 -17.75 -5.23 -16.71
C ALA A 306 -18.11 -3.81 -17.17
N ALA A 307 -19.38 -3.57 -17.51
CA ALA A 307 -19.88 -2.23 -17.89
C ALA A 307 -19.82 -1.21 -16.74
N LYS A 308 -19.91 -1.65 -15.47
CA LYS A 308 -19.77 -0.77 -14.30
C LYS A 308 -18.30 -0.46 -14.00
N ALA A 309 -17.37 -1.31 -14.41
CA ALA A 309 -15.94 -1.14 -14.19
C ALA A 309 -15.32 -0.06 -15.09
N ASP A 310 -15.72 0.04 -16.37
CA ASP A 310 -15.08 0.93 -17.34
C ASP A 310 -15.05 2.41 -16.91
N PRO A 311 -16.12 3.02 -16.36
CA PRO A 311 -16.06 4.38 -15.84
C PRO A 311 -15.02 4.59 -14.75
N LEU A 312 -14.82 3.62 -13.86
CA LEU A 312 -13.83 3.70 -12.79
C LEU A 312 -12.41 3.66 -13.36
N TYR A 313 -12.12 2.75 -14.30
CA TYR A 313 -10.83 2.73 -14.98
C TYR A 313 -10.56 4.03 -15.76
N VAL A 314 -11.59 4.59 -16.41
CA VAL A 314 -11.45 5.88 -17.13
C VAL A 314 -11.07 7.00 -16.17
N GLU A 315 -11.71 7.05 -14.99
CA GLU A 315 -11.42 8.08 -13.99
C GLU A 315 -10.01 7.92 -13.42
N LEU A 316 -9.61 6.70 -13.06
CA LEU A 316 -8.25 6.38 -12.59
C LEU A 316 -7.18 6.76 -13.61
N LEU A 317 -7.43 6.50 -14.89
CA LEU A 317 -6.49 6.83 -15.97
C LEU A 317 -6.42 8.33 -16.29
N LYS A 318 -7.33 9.18 -15.81
CA LYS A 318 -7.16 10.63 -15.87
C LYS A 318 -6.04 11.12 -14.95
N THR A 319 -5.92 10.53 -13.78
CA THR A 319 -4.89 10.90 -12.80
C THR A 319 -3.56 10.17 -13.05
N ALA A 320 -3.62 8.96 -13.61
CA ALA A 320 -2.46 8.13 -13.91
C ALA A 320 -2.48 7.61 -15.35
N PRO A 321 -2.36 8.48 -16.37
CA PRO A 321 -2.58 8.12 -17.78
C PRO A 321 -1.57 7.10 -18.33
N ASP A 322 -0.41 6.99 -17.71
CA ASP A 322 0.68 6.10 -18.12
C ASP A 322 0.89 4.92 -17.15
N ASN A 323 -0.13 4.60 -16.37
CA ASN A 323 -0.12 3.40 -15.53
C ASN A 323 -0.44 2.16 -16.40
N ALA A 324 0.59 1.38 -16.72
CA ALA A 324 0.46 0.19 -17.57
C ALA A 324 -0.48 -0.85 -16.99
N ALA A 325 -0.46 -1.08 -15.66
CA ALA A 325 -1.33 -2.07 -15.01
C ALA A 325 -2.82 -1.67 -15.13
N LEU A 326 -3.17 -0.40 -14.92
CA LEU A 326 -4.54 0.08 -15.12
C LEU A 326 -4.98 0.00 -16.58
N LEU A 327 -4.06 0.25 -17.52
CA LEU A 327 -4.35 0.11 -18.96
C LEU A 327 -4.61 -1.36 -19.32
N THR A 328 -3.81 -2.31 -18.79
CA THR A 328 -4.03 -3.74 -18.99
C THR A 328 -5.38 -4.16 -18.43
N ALA A 329 -5.67 -3.83 -17.16
CA ALA A 329 -6.94 -4.16 -16.51
C ALA A 329 -8.16 -3.60 -17.28
N ARG A 330 -8.08 -2.35 -17.75
CA ARG A 330 -9.11 -1.77 -18.60
C ARG A 330 -9.25 -2.49 -19.93
N GLY A 331 -8.12 -2.85 -20.56
CA GLY A 331 -8.11 -3.61 -21.81
C GLY A 331 -8.83 -4.96 -21.67
N GLU A 332 -8.56 -5.68 -20.61
CA GLU A 332 -9.23 -6.95 -20.29
C GLU A 332 -10.72 -6.77 -19.99
N ASN A 333 -11.06 -5.70 -19.26
CA ASN A 333 -12.45 -5.33 -19.03
C ASN A 333 -13.21 -5.03 -20.36
N LEU A 334 -12.57 -4.35 -21.30
CA LEU A 334 -13.12 -4.08 -22.63
C LEU A 334 -13.27 -5.36 -23.45
N ILE A 335 -12.33 -6.32 -23.35
CA ILE A 335 -12.43 -7.63 -23.96
C ILE A 335 -13.69 -8.36 -23.44
N ARG A 336 -13.93 -8.36 -22.12
CA ARG A 336 -15.13 -8.95 -21.53
C ARG A 336 -16.42 -8.31 -22.00
N GLN A 337 -16.38 -7.02 -22.34
CA GLN A 337 -17.48 -6.29 -22.95
C GLN A 337 -17.57 -6.49 -24.48
N GLN A 338 -16.68 -7.26 -25.10
CA GLN A 338 -16.56 -7.45 -26.55
C GLN A 338 -16.27 -6.14 -27.32
N ARG A 339 -15.71 -5.13 -26.64
CA ARG A 339 -15.28 -3.84 -27.22
C ARG A 339 -13.82 -3.96 -27.71
N TYR A 340 -13.58 -4.92 -28.58
CA TYR A 340 -12.23 -5.31 -29.00
C TYR A 340 -11.41 -4.19 -29.67
N PRO A 341 -11.96 -3.32 -30.53
CA PRO A 341 -11.17 -2.21 -31.11
C PRO A 341 -10.62 -1.24 -30.05
N GLU A 342 -11.42 -0.97 -29.02
CA GLU A 342 -10.99 -0.13 -27.92
C GLU A 342 -9.96 -0.83 -27.03
N ALA A 343 -10.14 -2.14 -26.81
CA ALA A 343 -9.19 -2.98 -26.09
C ALA A 343 -7.81 -2.97 -26.78
N VAL A 344 -7.77 -3.13 -28.12
CA VAL A 344 -6.52 -3.04 -28.91
C VAL A 344 -5.81 -1.72 -28.63
N THR A 345 -6.54 -0.60 -28.70
CA THR A 345 -5.94 0.74 -28.49
C THR A 345 -5.33 0.89 -27.09
N VAL A 346 -6.05 0.46 -26.08
CA VAL A 346 -5.61 0.60 -24.69
C VAL A 346 -4.44 -0.35 -24.37
N LEU A 347 -4.52 -1.61 -24.85
CA LEU A 347 -3.49 -2.61 -24.63
C LEU A 347 -2.19 -2.29 -25.39
N GLN A 348 -2.27 -1.73 -26.60
CA GLN A 348 -1.09 -1.25 -27.32
C GLN A 348 -0.32 -0.20 -26.49
N LYS A 349 -1.04 0.74 -25.84
CA LYS A 349 -0.40 1.69 -24.94
C LYS A 349 0.22 1.01 -23.73
N SER A 350 -0.47 0.01 -23.14
CA SER A 350 0.04 -0.75 -21.99
C SER A 350 1.37 -1.43 -22.31
N VAL A 351 1.44 -2.19 -23.41
CA VAL A 351 2.66 -2.93 -23.78
C VAL A 351 3.80 -2.03 -24.25
N GLN A 352 3.52 -0.79 -24.70
CA GLN A 352 4.55 0.20 -24.97
C GLN A 352 5.19 0.73 -23.69
N LEU A 353 4.40 0.90 -22.63
CA LEU A 353 4.86 1.39 -21.33
C LEU A 353 5.57 0.29 -20.53
N LYS A 354 5.07 -0.95 -20.62
CA LYS A 354 5.62 -2.12 -19.95
C LYS A 354 5.78 -3.30 -20.91
N PRO A 355 6.87 -3.32 -21.70
CA PRO A 355 7.09 -4.34 -22.74
C PRO A 355 7.32 -5.77 -22.21
N ASP A 356 7.64 -5.92 -20.95
CA ASP A 356 7.89 -7.21 -20.27
C ASP A 356 6.62 -7.85 -19.68
N ASP A 357 5.46 -7.24 -19.87
CA ASP A 357 4.17 -7.77 -19.42
C ASP A 357 3.61 -8.78 -20.44
N GLY A 358 3.91 -10.06 -20.22
CA GLY A 358 3.45 -11.14 -21.08
C GLY A 358 1.93 -11.32 -21.11
N ASP A 359 1.23 -11.02 -20.02
CA ASP A 359 -0.24 -11.10 -19.95
C ASP A 359 -0.90 -10.01 -20.77
N ALA A 360 -0.37 -8.77 -20.71
CA ALA A 360 -0.84 -7.67 -21.53
C ALA A 360 -0.67 -7.98 -23.04
N TRP A 361 0.47 -8.58 -23.43
CA TRP A 361 0.67 -9.05 -24.81
C TRP A 361 -0.31 -10.15 -25.21
N GLY A 362 -0.65 -11.06 -24.27
CA GLY A 362 -1.66 -12.09 -24.51
C GLY A 362 -3.06 -11.52 -24.74
N SER A 363 -3.45 -10.54 -23.92
CA SER A 363 -4.72 -9.84 -24.05
C SER A 363 -4.78 -9.02 -25.35
N LEU A 364 -3.67 -8.38 -25.76
CA LEU A 364 -3.56 -7.68 -27.04
C LEU A 364 -3.68 -8.64 -28.22
N ALA A 365 -3.02 -9.80 -28.17
CA ALA A 365 -3.13 -10.80 -29.23
C ALA A 365 -4.56 -11.27 -29.42
N PHE A 366 -5.27 -11.55 -28.31
CA PHE A 366 -6.67 -11.94 -28.36
C PHE A 366 -7.56 -10.84 -28.96
N ALA A 367 -7.42 -9.60 -28.50
CA ALA A 367 -8.19 -8.47 -29.04
C ALA A 367 -7.89 -8.21 -30.53
N ALA A 368 -6.63 -8.41 -30.95
CA ALA A 368 -6.20 -8.31 -32.34
C ALA A 368 -6.82 -9.42 -33.20
N SER A 369 -6.91 -10.64 -32.68
CA SER A 369 -7.60 -11.77 -33.35
C SER A 369 -9.06 -11.45 -33.62
N GLU A 370 -9.80 -10.97 -32.61
CA GLU A 370 -11.22 -10.63 -32.71
C GLU A 370 -11.49 -9.41 -33.63
N THR A 371 -10.47 -8.57 -33.86
CA THR A 371 -10.53 -7.45 -34.80
C THR A 371 -9.92 -7.74 -36.16
N HIS A 372 -9.53 -8.99 -36.41
CA HIS A 372 -8.91 -9.46 -37.66
C HIS A 372 -7.60 -8.76 -38.01
N GLN A 373 -6.88 -8.27 -37.00
CA GLN A 373 -5.56 -7.66 -37.15
C GLN A 373 -4.45 -8.74 -37.01
N TYR A 374 -4.44 -9.72 -37.93
CA TYR A 374 -3.66 -10.95 -37.78
C TYR A 374 -2.14 -10.72 -37.68
N GLN A 375 -1.59 -9.66 -38.31
CA GLN A 375 -0.17 -9.34 -38.14
C GLN A 375 0.11 -8.84 -36.71
N LEU A 376 -0.75 -7.99 -36.17
CA LEU A 376 -0.63 -7.52 -34.77
C LEU A 376 -0.78 -8.70 -33.79
N GLU A 377 -1.68 -9.64 -34.08
CA GLU A 377 -1.83 -10.88 -33.29
C GLU A 377 -0.52 -11.66 -33.24
N ILE A 378 0.13 -11.90 -34.39
CA ILE A 378 1.41 -12.61 -34.50
C ILE A 378 2.51 -11.85 -33.74
N ASP A 379 2.63 -10.54 -33.93
CA ASP A 379 3.64 -9.73 -33.26
C ASP A 379 3.46 -9.76 -31.75
N SER A 380 2.21 -9.70 -31.27
CA SER A 380 1.86 -9.77 -29.87
C SER A 380 2.14 -11.13 -29.25
N LEU A 381 1.79 -12.23 -29.93
CA LEU A 381 2.11 -13.58 -29.50
C LEU A 381 3.64 -13.80 -29.45
N SER A 382 4.37 -13.27 -30.42
CA SER A 382 5.85 -13.35 -30.44
C SER A 382 6.48 -12.59 -29.27
N ALA A 383 5.94 -11.44 -28.91
CA ALA A 383 6.38 -10.69 -27.72
C ALA A 383 6.06 -11.45 -26.45
N ARG A 384 4.82 -11.98 -26.33
CA ARG A 384 4.37 -12.79 -25.18
C ARG A 384 5.28 -14.00 -24.90
N SER A 385 5.64 -14.74 -25.96
CA SER A 385 6.43 -15.98 -25.84
C SER A 385 7.86 -15.76 -25.31
N LYS A 386 8.32 -14.50 -25.22
CA LYS A 386 9.61 -14.17 -24.56
C LYS A 386 9.52 -14.23 -23.04
N TYR A 387 8.32 -14.08 -22.49
CA TYR A 387 8.10 -13.95 -21.05
C TYR A 387 7.25 -15.08 -20.47
N LEU A 388 6.36 -15.68 -21.27
CA LEU A 388 5.43 -16.72 -20.84
C LEU A 388 5.49 -17.91 -21.80
N GLN A 389 5.37 -19.11 -21.26
CA GLN A 389 5.25 -20.33 -22.07
C GLN A 389 3.94 -20.34 -22.86
N ASP A 390 4.01 -20.88 -24.07
CA ASP A 390 2.83 -21.05 -24.90
C ASP A 390 1.95 -22.19 -24.35
N SER A 391 0.66 -21.90 -24.31
CA SER A 391 -0.41 -22.82 -23.92
C SER A 391 -1.12 -23.38 -25.16
N PRO A 392 -1.97 -24.40 -25.02
CA PRO A 392 -2.83 -24.84 -26.15
C PRO A 392 -3.60 -23.68 -26.77
N ALA A 393 -4.13 -22.77 -25.96
CA ALA A 393 -4.85 -21.60 -26.46
C ALA A 393 -3.97 -20.68 -27.33
N THR A 394 -2.73 -20.43 -26.89
CA THR A 394 -1.81 -19.61 -27.67
C THR A 394 -1.36 -20.28 -28.97
N TYR A 395 -1.15 -21.60 -28.97
CA TYR A 395 -0.86 -22.33 -30.21
C TYR A 395 -2.03 -22.26 -31.21
N PHE A 396 -3.27 -22.28 -30.73
CA PHE A 396 -4.44 -22.14 -31.58
C PHE A 396 -4.54 -20.72 -32.18
N LEU A 397 -4.27 -19.67 -31.40
CA LEU A 397 -4.18 -18.30 -31.90
C LEU A 397 -3.09 -18.15 -32.97
N TRP A 398 -1.89 -18.65 -32.71
CA TRP A 398 -0.82 -18.70 -33.72
C TRP A 398 -1.26 -19.37 -35.02
N ALA A 399 -1.90 -20.54 -34.91
CA ALA A 399 -2.34 -21.30 -36.08
C ALA A 399 -3.38 -20.55 -36.88
N THR A 400 -4.40 -19.97 -36.21
CA THR A 400 -5.47 -19.23 -36.90
C THR A 400 -4.97 -17.93 -37.51
N ALA A 401 -4.06 -17.21 -36.85
CA ALA A 401 -3.45 -15.99 -37.41
C ALA A 401 -2.68 -16.27 -38.70
N TYR A 402 -1.79 -17.28 -38.69
CA TYR A 402 -1.05 -17.69 -39.88
C TYR A 402 -1.96 -18.23 -40.98
N ASP A 403 -2.99 -18.98 -40.65
CA ASP A 403 -3.97 -19.50 -41.60
C ASP A 403 -4.72 -18.37 -42.32
N ASN A 404 -5.15 -17.36 -41.59
CA ASN A 404 -5.83 -16.18 -42.17
C ASN A 404 -4.89 -15.31 -43.05
N LEU A 405 -3.58 -15.32 -42.75
CA LEU A 405 -2.57 -14.68 -43.60
C LEU A 405 -2.08 -15.55 -44.74
N HIS A 406 -2.65 -16.76 -44.92
CA HIS A 406 -2.28 -17.73 -45.93
C HIS A 406 -0.85 -18.26 -45.81
N HIS A 407 -0.26 -18.19 -44.63
CA HIS A 407 1.04 -18.82 -44.31
C HIS A 407 0.81 -20.28 -43.93
N THR A 408 0.52 -21.11 -44.96
CA THR A 408 -0.01 -22.48 -44.81
C THR A 408 0.92 -23.41 -44.07
N LYS A 409 2.24 -23.23 -44.17
CA LYS A 409 3.22 -24.07 -43.49
C LYS A 409 3.22 -23.80 -42.00
N GLU A 410 3.35 -22.55 -41.62
CA GLU A 410 3.34 -22.07 -40.22
C GLU A 410 2.02 -22.42 -39.57
N ALA A 411 0.89 -22.20 -40.24
CA ALA A 411 -0.43 -22.54 -39.76
C ALA A 411 -0.52 -24.06 -39.40
N ALA A 412 -0.06 -24.94 -40.33
CA ALA A 412 -0.08 -26.36 -40.09
C ALA A 412 0.82 -26.77 -38.91
N ASP A 413 2.03 -26.18 -38.82
CA ASP A 413 2.95 -26.47 -37.71
C ASP A 413 2.33 -26.10 -36.34
N TYR A 414 1.65 -24.95 -36.25
CA TYR A 414 0.99 -24.53 -35.00
C TYR A 414 -0.31 -25.31 -34.73
N TYR A 415 -1.09 -25.70 -35.72
CA TYR A 415 -2.23 -26.62 -35.52
C TYR A 415 -1.77 -27.96 -34.96
N HIS A 416 -0.65 -28.52 -35.43
CA HIS A 416 -0.07 -29.75 -34.85
C HIS A 416 0.37 -29.55 -33.41
N LYS A 417 1.05 -28.42 -33.07
CA LYS A 417 1.44 -28.08 -31.69
C LYS A 417 0.21 -27.98 -30.81
N PHE A 418 -0.83 -27.31 -31.30
CA PHE A 418 -2.10 -27.19 -30.58
C PHE A 418 -2.69 -28.55 -30.27
N LEU A 419 -2.86 -29.44 -31.28
CA LEU A 419 -3.44 -30.76 -31.09
C LEU A 419 -2.62 -31.63 -30.14
N ALA A 420 -1.30 -31.55 -30.19
CA ALA A 420 -0.41 -32.27 -29.27
C ALA A 420 -0.55 -31.79 -27.81
N ALA A 421 -0.78 -30.51 -27.61
CA ALA A 421 -0.89 -29.90 -26.27
C ALA A 421 -2.33 -29.90 -25.72
N ALA A 422 -3.34 -29.99 -26.58
CA ALA A 422 -4.77 -29.90 -26.22
C ALA A 422 -5.27 -31.14 -25.48
N ASP A 423 -4.82 -32.32 -25.88
CA ASP A 423 -5.10 -33.61 -25.24
C ASP A 423 -6.60 -33.83 -24.91
N GLY A 424 -7.47 -33.57 -25.90
CA GLY A 424 -8.93 -33.76 -25.78
C GLY A 424 -9.66 -32.71 -24.94
N ARG A 425 -8.96 -31.71 -24.40
CA ARG A 425 -9.56 -30.68 -23.53
C ARG A 425 -10.33 -29.58 -24.28
N PHE A 426 -10.16 -29.49 -25.61
CA PHE A 426 -10.72 -28.45 -26.47
C PHE A 426 -11.42 -29.05 -27.70
N PRO A 427 -12.51 -29.81 -27.54
CA PRO A 427 -13.07 -30.65 -28.62
C PRO A 427 -13.45 -29.85 -29.87
N ASP A 428 -14.02 -28.65 -29.73
CA ASP A 428 -14.45 -27.84 -30.86
C ASP A 428 -13.27 -27.29 -31.65
N GLN A 429 -12.24 -26.76 -30.94
CA GLN A 429 -11.02 -26.23 -31.57
C GLN A 429 -10.18 -27.37 -32.16
N GLU A 430 -10.13 -28.53 -31.50
CA GLU A 430 -9.45 -29.71 -32.04
C GLU A 430 -10.10 -30.23 -33.32
N TRP A 431 -11.45 -30.22 -33.34
CA TRP A 431 -12.18 -30.52 -34.57
C TRP A 431 -11.85 -29.54 -35.68
N GLN A 432 -11.87 -28.24 -35.38
CA GLN A 432 -11.52 -27.19 -36.33
C GLN A 432 -10.09 -27.33 -36.85
N ALA A 433 -9.12 -27.53 -35.95
CA ALA A 433 -7.71 -27.70 -36.32
C ALA A 433 -7.51 -28.90 -37.27
N LYS A 434 -8.12 -30.04 -36.96
CA LYS A 434 -8.07 -31.24 -37.80
C LYS A 434 -8.65 -31.00 -39.21
N HIS A 435 -9.78 -30.31 -39.32
CA HIS A 435 -10.40 -29.97 -40.61
C HIS A 435 -9.58 -28.96 -41.39
N ARG A 436 -8.96 -27.97 -40.70
CA ARG A 436 -8.05 -27.02 -41.35
C ARG A 436 -6.80 -27.67 -41.90
N LEU A 437 -6.19 -28.58 -41.16
CA LEU A 437 -5.04 -29.37 -41.62
C LEU A 437 -5.36 -30.17 -42.90
N VAL A 438 -6.51 -30.81 -42.96
CA VAL A 438 -6.95 -31.52 -44.20
C VAL A 438 -7.11 -30.52 -45.36
N ALA A 439 -7.69 -29.35 -45.12
CA ALA A 439 -7.86 -28.32 -46.15
C ALA A 439 -6.51 -27.74 -46.63
N LEU A 440 -5.50 -27.71 -45.75
CA LEU A 440 -4.14 -27.27 -46.05
C LEU A 440 -3.29 -28.38 -46.73
N GLY A 441 -3.85 -29.58 -46.91
CA GLY A 441 -3.13 -30.72 -47.49
C GLY A 441 -2.05 -31.32 -46.59
N LYS A 442 -2.23 -31.25 -45.29
CA LYS A 442 -1.27 -31.65 -44.24
C LYS A 442 -1.85 -32.72 -43.31
#